data_579b40cc3b93c4f4d88ae86414ff7f47
#
_entry.id   579b40cc3b93c4f4d88ae86414ff7f47
#
_cell.length_a   1.000
_cell.length_b   1.000
_cell.length_c   1.000
_cell.angle_alpha   90.00
_cell.angle_beta   90.00
_cell.angle_gamma   90.00
#
_symmetry.space_group_name_H-M   'P 1'
#
loop_
_entity.id
_entity.type
_entity.pdbx_description
1 polymer ?
#
loop_
_entity_poly.entity_id
_entity_poly.type
_entity_poly.pdbx_seq_one_letter_code
_entity_poly.pdbx_strand_id
1 'polypeptide(L)'
;ALAAVLGLGPKVHPGGSSMGGHISLSWAAAHPEEVASLWLLDSGGIWSGPTSELAATIQRTGVNMLVASNEEEFHRLFQFAMSKPPPMTDGMLDVLAQDRIRNHDLELRIFAQVRGDHLEDRIRGLRVPALIVWGREDRAIHVGTADVLHALLPDSRVVVLDGIGHLPMIEAPGRVVADYLALRDGLH
;
A
#
# COMPACT_ATOMS: atom_id res chain seq x y z
N ALA A 1 -17.04 -12.97 -6.01
CA ALA A 1 -17.72 -12.71 -7.29
C ALA A 1 -16.72 -12.52 -8.45
N LEU A 2 -15.77 -11.55 -8.38
CA LEU A 2 -14.82 -11.29 -9.49
C LEU A 2 -13.91 -12.49 -9.78
N ALA A 3 -13.33 -13.12 -8.76
CA ALA A 3 -12.47 -14.31 -8.93
C ALA A 3 -13.20 -15.45 -9.66
N ALA A 4 -14.47 -15.70 -9.34
CA ALA A 4 -15.29 -16.70 -10.02
C ALA A 4 -15.58 -16.35 -11.48
N VAL A 5 -15.86 -15.07 -11.78
CA VAL A 5 -16.09 -14.59 -13.15
C VAL A 5 -14.83 -14.72 -14.00
N LEU A 6 -13.67 -14.47 -13.43
CA LEU A 6 -12.37 -14.59 -14.11
C LEU A 6 -11.83 -16.01 -14.18
N GLY A 7 -12.54 -17.00 -13.60
CA GLY A 7 -12.09 -18.40 -13.58
C GLY A 7 -10.78 -18.61 -12.81
N LEU A 8 -10.50 -17.73 -11.82
CA LEU A 8 -9.33 -17.90 -10.98
C LEU A 8 -9.48 -19.18 -10.14
N GLY A 9 -8.36 -19.84 -9.88
CA GLY A 9 -8.35 -21.10 -9.11
C GLY A 9 -8.95 -20.94 -7.69
N PRO A 10 -9.03 -22.03 -6.93
CA PRO A 10 -9.67 -22.04 -5.62
C PRO A 10 -8.95 -21.16 -4.61
N LYS A 11 -7.68 -20.84 -4.85
CA LYS A 11 -6.88 -19.90 -4.06
C LYS A 11 -6.12 -18.94 -4.96
N VAL A 12 -6.07 -17.67 -4.54
CA VAL A 12 -5.37 -16.58 -5.24
C VAL A 12 -4.29 -15.98 -4.35
N HIS A 13 -3.40 -15.21 -4.95
CA HIS A 13 -2.33 -14.48 -4.27
C HIS A 13 -2.62 -12.98 -4.38
N PRO A 14 -3.52 -12.40 -3.55
CA PRO A 14 -3.76 -10.97 -3.61
C PRO A 14 -2.51 -10.20 -3.19
N GLY A 15 -2.26 -9.12 -3.91
CA GLY A 15 -1.18 -8.21 -3.57
C GLY A 15 -1.58 -6.77 -3.85
N GLY A 16 -1.02 -5.84 -3.09
CA GLY A 16 -1.30 -4.44 -3.30
C GLY A 16 -0.42 -3.51 -2.50
N SER A 17 -0.32 -2.28 -3.01
CA SER A 17 0.38 -1.19 -2.34
C SER A 17 -0.63 -0.24 -1.69
N SER A 18 -0.29 0.27 -0.52
CA SER A 18 -1.08 1.27 0.19
C SER A 18 -2.55 0.82 0.35
N MET A 19 -3.49 1.51 -0.27
CA MET A 19 -4.91 1.13 -0.33
C MET A 19 -5.11 -0.27 -0.95
N GLY A 20 -4.30 -0.68 -1.93
CA GLY A 20 -4.35 -2.02 -2.50
C GLY A 20 -4.00 -3.10 -1.48
N GLY A 21 -3.08 -2.84 -0.56
CA GLY A 21 -2.78 -3.69 0.58
C GLY A 21 -3.95 -3.78 1.56
N HIS A 22 -4.59 -2.65 1.87
CA HIS A 22 -5.83 -2.61 2.67
C HIS A 22 -6.93 -3.50 2.06
N ILE A 23 -7.17 -3.40 0.75
CA ILE A 23 -8.16 -4.22 0.04
C ILE A 23 -7.80 -5.71 0.12
N SER A 24 -6.52 -6.05 -0.09
CA SER A 24 -6.03 -7.43 -0.02
C SER A 24 -6.19 -8.03 1.37
N LEU A 25 -5.90 -7.26 2.42
CA LEU A 25 -6.12 -7.63 3.82
C LEU A 25 -7.61 -7.80 4.14
N SER A 26 -8.46 -6.88 3.67
CA SER A 26 -9.91 -6.97 3.84
C SER A 26 -10.48 -8.23 3.21
N TRP A 27 -9.99 -8.59 2.01
CA TRP A 27 -10.40 -9.83 1.36
C TRP A 27 -9.94 -11.05 2.15
N ALA A 28 -8.67 -11.11 2.55
CA ALA A 28 -8.14 -12.22 3.32
C ALA A 28 -8.83 -12.40 4.68
N ALA A 29 -9.24 -11.30 5.33
CA ALA A 29 -10.01 -11.34 6.56
C ALA A 29 -11.42 -11.90 6.38
N ALA A 30 -12.05 -11.62 5.23
CA ALA A 30 -13.41 -12.08 4.93
C ALA A 30 -13.45 -13.49 4.32
N HIS A 31 -12.42 -13.88 3.56
CA HIS A 31 -12.36 -15.12 2.78
C HIS A 31 -10.96 -15.76 2.87
N PRO A 32 -10.47 -16.14 4.06
CA PRO A 32 -9.13 -16.68 4.22
C PRO A 32 -8.92 -17.99 3.44
N GLU A 33 -9.98 -18.76 3.21
CA GLU A 33 -9.96 -19.99 2.42
C GLU A 33 -9.66 -19.77 0.94
N GLU A 34 -9.94 -18.58 0.40
CA GLU A 34 -9.68 -18.20 -0.99
C GLU A 34 -8.26 -17.63 -1.20
N VAL A 35 -7.49 -17.38 -0.12
CA VAL A 35 -6.19 -16.70 -0.20
C VAL A 35 -5.06 -17.69 0.04
N ALA A 36 -4.14 -17.79 -0.92
CA ALA A 36 -2.94 -18.62 -0.84
C ALA A 36 -1.78 -17.90 -0.14
N SER A 37 -1.59 -16.62 -0.43
CA SER A 37 -0.62 -15.74 0.25
C SER A 37 -0.98 -14.27 -0.01
N LEU A 38 -0.39 -13.37 0.79
CA LEU A 38 -0.51 -11.92 0.66
C LEU A 38 0.83 -11.29 0.27
N TRP A 39 0.77 -10.31 -0.61
CA TRP A 39 1.90 -9.44 -0.96
C TRP A 39 1.55 -7.98 -0.66
N LEU A 40 2.08 -7.44 0.44
CA LEU A 40 1.69 -6.17 1.03
C LEU A 40 2.85 -5.18 0.91
N LEU A 41 2.64 -4.11 0.16
CA LEU A 41 3.63 -3.08 -0.12
C LEU A 41 3.16 -1.78 0.54
N ASP A 42 3.86 -1.31 1.58
CA ASP A 42 3.51 -0.08 2.31
C ASP A 42 2.00 -0.01 2.60
N SER A 43 1.46 -1.10 3.15
CA SER A 43 0.03 -1.37 3.20
C SER A 43 -0.74 -0.40 4.11
N GLY A 44 -1.88 0.09 3.62
CA GLY A 44 -2.89 0.74 4.44
C GLY A 44 -3.70 -0.23 5.30
N GLY A 45 -4.65 0.33 6.08
CA GLY A 45 -5.61 -0.44 6.89
C GLY A 45 -5.20 -0.66 8.34
N ILE A 46 -4.00 -0.23 8.74
CA ILE A 46 -3.47 -0.29 10.10
C ILE A 46 -3.28 1.11 10.64
N TRP A 47 -4.03 1.47 11.66
CA TRP A 47 -4.08 2.83 12.22
C TRP A 47 -3.40 2.94 13.60
N SER A 48 -3.08 1.82 14.22
CA SER A 48 -2.36 1.74 15.51
C SER A 48 -0.84 1.89 15.38
N GLY A 49 -0.32 2.10 14.17
CA GLY A 49 1.10 2.38 13.92
C GLY A 49 1.52 3.79 14.34
N PRO A 50 2.82 4.09 14.31
CA PRO A 50 3.33 5.44 14.59
C PRO A 50 2.79 6.46 13.59
N THR A 51 2.65 7.71 14.05
CA THR A 51 2.17 8.82 13.21
C THR A 51 3.13 9.09 12.06
N SER A 52 2.63 9.04 10.83
CA SER A 52 3.38 9.40 9.62
C SER A 52 3.46 10.90 9.41
N GLU A 53 4.36 11.34 8.52
CA GLU A 53 4.44 12.75 8.10
C GLU A 53 3.13 13.20 7.43
N LEU A 54 2.52 12.33 6.59
CA LEU A 54 1.21 12.60 6.00
C LEU A 54 0.15 12.85 7.06
N ALA A 55 0.03 11.96 8.05
CA ALA A 55 -0.96 12.07 9.11
C ALA A 55 -0.76 13.35 9.94
N ALA A 56 0.48 13.66 10.30
CA ALA A 56 0.83 14.89 11.00
C ALA A 56 0.51 16.16 10.17
N THR A 57 0.76 16.11 8.87
CA THR A 57 0.45 17.21 7.95
C THR A 57 -1.05 17.43 7.84
N ILE A 58 -1.83 16.36 7.65
CA ILE A 58 -3.30 16.45 7.60
C ILE A 58 -3.85 17.02 8.91
N GLN A 59 -3.34 16.54 10.05
CA GLN A 59 -3.80 17.01 11.35
C GLN A 59 -3.52 18.53 11.56
N ARG A 60 -2.36 18.99 11.11
CA ARG A 60 -1.93 20.39 11.27
C ARG A 60 -2.56 21.34 10.27
N THR A 61 -2.77 20.92 9.03
CA THR A 61 -3.14 21.81 7.90
C THR A 61 -4.44 21.47 7.20
N GLY A 62 -4.98 20.27 7.41
CA GLY A 62 -6.09 19.72 6.65
C GLY A 62 -5.71 19.23 5.25
N VAL A 63 -4.46 19.44 4.80
CA VAL A 63 -4.01 19.09 3.44
C VAL A 63 -3.56 17.66 3.37
N ASN A 64 -4.14 16.90 2.43
CA ASN A 64 -3.72 15.55 2.10
C ASN A 64 -2.73 15.58 0.92
N MET A 65 -1.45 15.32 1.19
CA MET A 65 -0.37 15.34 0.20
C MET A 65 -0.47 14.23 -0.87
N LEU A 66 -1.36 13.26 -0.71
CA LEU A 66 -1.59 12.18 -1.69
C LEU A 66 -2.78 12.43 -2.62
N VAL A 67 -3.45 13.58 -2.50
CA VAL A 67 -4.54 13.99 -3.38
C VAL A 67 -4.17 15.29 -4.07
N ALA A 68 -4.36 15.35 -5.39
CA ALA A 68 -4.00 16.52 -6.19
C ALA A 68 -5.21 17.07 -6.95
N SER A 69 -5.41 18.39 -6.88
CA SER A 69 -6.44 19.13 -7.63
C SER A 69 -5.89 19.88 -8.83
N ASN A 70 -4.57 19.96 -8.95
CA ASN A 70 -3.85 20.64 -10.05
C ASN A 70 -2.46 20.00 -10.26
N GLU A 71 -1.77 20.40 -11.32
CA GLU A 71 -0.47 19.86 -11.73
C GLU A 71 0.61 20.12 -10.68
N GLU A 72 0.66 21.30 -10.08
CA GLU A 72 1.63 21.63 -9.03
C GLU A 72 1.47 20.71 -7.79
N GLU A 73 0.24 20.44 -7.39
CA GLU A 73 -0.05 19.50 -6.30
C GLU A 73 0.33 18.07 -6.67
N PHE A 74 0.16 17.67 -7.93
CA PHE A 74 0.60 16.36 -8.40
C PHE A 74 2.12 16.23 -8.40
N HIS A 75 2.85 17.26 -8.82
CA HIS A 75 4.31 17.26 -8.74
C HIS A 75 4.80 17.12 -7.29
N ARG A 76 4.16 17.84 -6.35
CA ARG A 76 4.45 17.70 -4.91
C ARG A 76 4.14 16.28 -4.39
N LEU A 77 2.98 15.72 -4.78
CA LEU A 77 2.60 14.35 -4.44
C LEU A 77 3.66 13.36 -4.92
N PHE A 78 4.11 13.47 -6.18
CA PHE A 78 5.10 12.60 -6.78
C PHE A 78 6.41 12.60 -5.99
N GLN A 79 6.89 13.80 -5.60
CA GLN A 79 8.08 13.97 -4.78
C GLN A 79 7.87 13.56 -3.31
N PHE A 80 6.65 13.67 -2.81
CA PHE A 80 6.31 13.26 -1.46
C PHE A 80 6.25 11.75 -1.30
N ALA A 81 5.67 11.07 -2.28
CA ALA A 81 5.44 9.62 -2.21
C ALA A 81 6.73 8.79 -2.40
N MET A 82 7.74 9.30 -3.07
CA MET A 82 8.96 8.55 -3.39
C MET A 82 10.21 9.20 -2.81
N SER A 83 11.14 8.37 -2.36
CA SER A 83 12.48 8.78 -1.95
C SER A 83 13.42 8.92 -3.15
N LYS A 84 13.23 8.05 -4.14
CA LYS A 84 13.98 8.01 -5.40
C LYS A 84 13.02 7.97 -6.59
N PRO A 85 12.33 9.09 -6.88
CA PRO A 85 11.43 9.12 -8.02
C PRO A 85 12.18 8.85 -9.33
N PRO A 86 11.59 8.10 -10.27
CA PRO A 86 12.19 7.90 -11.58
C PRO A 86 12.31 9.26 -12.31
N PRO A 87 13.32 9.42 -13.17
CA PRO A 87 13.47 10.65 -13.94
C PRO A 87 12.29 10.83 -14.89
N MET A 88 11.56 11.91 -14.72
CA MET A 88 10.42 12.29 -15.55
C MET A 88 10.50 13.78 -15.91
N THR A 89 10.10 14.13 -17.12
CA THR A 89 9.94 15.54 -17.50
C THR A 89 8.63 16.09 -16.94
N ASP A 90 8.56 17.41 -16.76
CA ASP A 90 7.32 18.07 -16.31
C ASP A 90 6.13 17.70 -17.19
N GLY A 91 6.31 17.69 -18.52
CA GLY A 91 5.24 17.30 -19.44
C GLY A 91 4.76 15.85 -19.28
N MET A 92 5.62 14.91 -18.86
CA MET A 92 5.19 13.55 -18.52
C MET A 92 4.39 13.54 -17.21
N LEU A 93 4.83 14.31 -16.21
CA LEU A 93 4.10 14.45 -14.93
C LEU A 93 2.73 15.11 -15.16
N ASP A 94 2.66 16.14 -16.01
CA ASP A 94 1.39 16.82 -16.33
C ASP A 94 0.38 15.85 -16.97
N VAL A 95 0.83 14.97 -17.88
CA VAL A 95 -0.04 13.93 -18.46
C VAL A 95 -0.57 12.98 -17.39
N LEU A 96 0.28 12.54 -16.47
CA LEU A 96 -0.14 11.66 -15.35
C LEU A 96 -1.06 12.40 -14.36
N ALA A 97 -0.86 13.71 -14.17
CA ALA A 97 -1.68 14.53 -13.31
C ALA A 97 -3.14 14.62 -13.78
N GLN A 98 -3.39 14.59 -15.10
CA GLN A 98 -4.74 14.81 -15.67
C GLN A 98 -5.78 13.81 -15.12
N ASP A 99 -5.40 12.54 -14.93
CA ASP A 99 -6.32 11.54 -14.39
C ASP A 99 -6.62 11.76 -12.91
N ARG A 100 -5.60 12.11 -12.14
CA ARG A 100 -5.72 12.43 -10.71
C ARG A 100 -6.57 13.68 -10.47
N ILE A 101 -6.34 14.72 -11.27
CA ILE A 101 -7.11 15.98 -11.21
C ILE A 101 -8.59 15.72 -11.53
N ARG A 102 -8.88 14.94 -12.58
CA ARG A 102 -10.27 14.58 -12.93
C ARG A 102 -10.97 13.80 -11.82
N ASN A 103 -10.23 12.97 -11.09
CA ASN A 103 -10.77 12.08 -10.05
C ASN A 103 -10.63 12.67 -8.64
N HIS A 104 -10.21 13.92 -8.48
CA HIS A 104 -9.92 14.54 -7.18
C HIS A 104 -11.04 14.32 -6.14
N ASP A 105 -12.28 14.64 -6.46
CA ASP A 105 -13.40 14.49 -5.54
C ASP A 105 -13.71 13.03 -5.20
N LEU A 106 -13.49 12.12 -6.16
CA LEU A 106 -13.60 10.68 -5.93
C LEU A 106 -12.52 10.21 -4.96
N GLU A 107 -11.28 10.65 -5.16
CA GLU A 107 -10.15 10.30 -4.28
C GLU A 107 -10.37 10.78 -2.85
N LEU A 108 -10.86 12.00 -2.65
CA LEU A 108 -11.21 12.51 -1.32
C LEU A 108 -12.26 11.62 -0.63
N ARG A 109 -13.30 11.19 -1.36
CA ARG A 109 -14.34 10.28 -0.81
C ARG A 109 -13.76 8.91 -0.46
N ILE A 110 -12.92 8.34 -1.32
CA ILE A 110 -12.23 7.07 -1.07
C ILE A 110 -11.34 7.19 0.17
N PHE A 111 -10.56 8.26 0.28
CA PHE A 111 -9.70 8.50 1.45
C PHE A 111 -10.51 8.58 2.75
N ALA A 112 -11.66 9.25 2.72
CA ALA A 112 -12.55 9.35 3.88
C ALA A 112 -13.10 7.97 4.31
N GLN A 113 -13.46 7.12 3.35
CA GLN A 113 -13.95 5.75 3.62
C GLN A 113 -12.83 4.86 4.19
N VAL A 114 -11.65 4.87 3.57
CA VAL A 114 -10.50 4.07 4.01
C VAL A 114 -10.07 4.45 5.43
N ARG A 115 -10.10 5.73 5.80
CA ARG A 115 -9.76 6.19 7.17
C ARG A 115 -10.71 5.64 8.24
N GLY A 116 -11.93 5.31 7.89
CA GLY A 116 -12.92 4.74 8.81
C GLY A 116 -12.87 3.22 8.93
N ASP A 117 -12.13 2.53 8.06
CA ASP A 117 -12.07 1.07 8.04
C ASP A 117 -10.78 0.57 8.71
N HIS A 118 -10.91 0.18 9.97
CA HIS A 118 -9.82 -0.35 10.80
C HIS A 118 -9.77 -1.88 10.67
N LEU A 119 -8.63 -2.42 10.25
CA LEU A 119 -8.49 -3.86 9.99
C LEU A 119 -7.91 -4.65 11.15
N GLU A 120 -7.31 -4.01 12.13
CA GLU A 120 -6.51 -4.65 13.16
C GLU A 120 -7.20 -5.85 13.84
N ASP A 121 -8.46 -5.69 14.25
CA ASP A 121 -9.19 -6.77 14.91
C ASP A 121 -9.66 -7.86 13.95
N ARG A 122 -9.88 -7.51 12.69
CA ARG A 122 -10.33 -8.44 11.64
C ARG A 122 -9.23 -9.37 11.15
N ILE A 123 -7.97 -8.92 11.20
CA ILE A 123 -6.80 -9.69 10.72
C ILE A 123 -5.97 -10.29 11.85
N ARG A 124 -6.29 -9.98 13.10
CA ARG A 124 -5.55 -10.49 14.27
C ARG A 124 -5.52 -12.01 14.29
N GLY A 125 -4.30 -12.58 14.19
CA GLY A 125 -4.09 -14.03 14.19
C GLY A 125 -4.46 -14.72 12.88
N LEU A 126 -4.73 -13.96 11.80
CA LEU A 126 -4.97 -14.51 10.47
C LEU A 126 -3.75 -15.29 9.97
N ARG A 127 -3.95 -16.59 9.73
CA ARG A 127 -2.88 -17.50 9.30
C ARG A 127 -2.86 -17.67 7.78
N VAL A 128 -2.46 -16.61 7.11
CA VAL A 128 -2.20 -16.59 5.68
C VAL A 128 -0.74 -16.18 5.48
N PRO A 129 0.08 -16.97 4.76
CA PRO A 129 1.45 -16.57 4.47
C PRO A 129 1.49 -15.18 3.85
N ALA A 130 2.29 -14.27 4.39
CA ALA A 130 2.33 -12.90 3.92
C ALA A 130 3.76 -12.37 3.77
N LEU A 131 4.03 -11.64 2.69
CA LEU A 131 5.20 -10.80 2.54
C LEU A 131 4.80 -9.35 2.75
N ILE A 132 5.38 -8.73 3.78
CA ILE A 132 5.24 -7.31 4.11
C ILE A 132 6.52 -6.62 3.65
N VAL A 133 6.43 -5.78 2.62
CA VAL A 133 7.55 -4.96 2.12
C VAL A 133 7.27 -3.51 2.48
N TRP A 134 8.28 -2.81 3.00
CA TRP A 134 8.12 -1.41 3.39
C TRP A 134 9.34 -0.56 3.02
N GLY A 135 9.10 0.63 2.47
CA GLY A 135 10.13 1.64 2.33
C GLY A 135 10.45 2.27 3.67
N ARG A 136 11.74 2.35 4.03
CA ARG A 136 12.16 2.97 5.28
C ARG A 136 11.81 4.45 5.34
N GLU A 137 11.88 5.12 4.20
CA GLU A 137 11.61 6.55 4.02
C GLU A 137 10.16 6.83 3.61
N ASP A 138 9.24 5.88 3.88
CA ASP A 138 7.81 6.11 3.62
C ASP A 138 7.28 7.23 4.53
N ARG A 139 6.88 8.34 3.89
CA ARG A 139 6.32 9.53 4.53
C ARG A 139 4.79 9.47 4.63
N ALA A 140 4.16 8.59 3.83
CA ALA A 140 2.71 8.43 3.79
C ALA A 140 2.21 7.52 4.93
N ILE A 141 2.86 6.37 5.14
CA ILE A 141 2.57 5.44 6.23
C ILE A 141 3.89 5.06 6.91
N HIS A 142 4.03 5.40 8.18
CA HIS A 142 5.28 5.22 8.91
C HIS A 142 5.76 3.77 8.89
N VAL A 143 7.05 3.53 8.62
CA VAL A 143 7.66 2.20 8.51
C VAL A 143 7.42 1.30 9.74
N GLY A 144 7.31 1.87 10.92
CA GLY A 144 6.96 1.11 12.14
C GLY A 144 5.57 0.45 12.09
N THR A 145 4.73 0.80 11.12
CA THR A 145 3.46 0.10 10.88
C THR A 145 3.68 -1.32 10.34
N ALA A 146 4.82 -1.59 9.71
CA ALA A 146 5.20 -2.94 9.27
C ALA A 146 5.33 -3.91 10.47
N ASP A 147 5.91 -3.46 11.59
CA ASP A 147 6.04 -4.26 12.80
C ASP A 147 4.68 -4.55 13.45
N VAL A 148 3.79 -3.56 13.44
CA VAL A 148 2.41 -3.72 13.94
C VAL A 148 1.66 -4.75 13.08
N LEU A 149 1.75 -4.63 11.77
CA LEU A 149 1.12 -5.55 10.83
C LEU A 149 1.69 -6.99 10.98
N HIS A 150 3.01 -7.11 11.15
CA HIS A 150 3.67 -8.39 11.41
C HIS A 150 3.17 -9.06 12.71
N ALA A 151 2.99 -8.28 13.75
CA ALA A 151 2.45 -8.80 15.03
C ALA A 151 1.00 -9.29 14.90
N LEU A 152 0.23 -8.77 13.95
CA LEU A 152 -1.15 -9.18 13.65
C LEU A 152 -1.21 -10.43 12.75
N LEU A 153 -0.21 -10.63 11.88
CA LEU A 153 -0.12 -11.73 10.91
C LEU A 153 1.01 -12.68 11.28
N PRO A 154 0.76 -13.73 12.08
CA PRO A 154 1.83 -14.57 12.63
C PRO A 154 2.65 -15.34 11.57
N ASP A 155 2.07 -15.60 10.39
CA ASP A 155 2.75 -16.30 9.30
C ASP A 155 3.31 -15.31 8.25
N SER A 156 3.71 -14.10 8.68
CA SER A 156 4.26 -13.08 7.79
C SER A 156 5.78 -12.93 7.91
N ARG A 157 6.39 -12.40 6.85
CA ARG A 157 7.80 -11.98 6.79
C ARG A 157 7.84 -10.50 6.45
N VAL A 158 8.69 -9.74 7.15
CA VAL A 158 8.92 -8.31 6.89
C VAL A 158 10.24 -8.10 6.14
N VAL A 159 10.21 -7.24 5.13
CA VAL A 159 11.38 -6.72 4.41
C VAL A 159 11.28 -5.19 4.39
N VAL A 160 12.25 -4.53 5.02
CA VAL A 160 12.38 -3.07 4.97
C VAL A 160 13.48 -2.70 3.99
N LEU A 161 13.18 -1.75 3.09
CA LEU A 161 14.06 -1.30 2.00
C LEU A 161 14.60 0.09 2.31
N ASP A 162 15.91 0.20 2.55
CA ASP A 162 16.58 1.47 2.83
C ASP A 162 16.64 2.36 1.57
N GLY A 163 16.41 3.65 1.73
CA GLY A 163 16.43 4.64 0.65
C GLY A 163 15.21 4.56 -0.28
N ILE A 164 14.12 3.91 0.15
CA ILE A 164 12.89 3.72 -0.61
C ILE A 164 11.72 4.36 0.14
N GLY A 165 10.85 5.07 -0.58
CA GLY A 165 9.65 5.71 -0.07
C GLY A 165 8.41 4.81 -0.13
N HIS A 166 7.26 5.43 -0.36
CA HIS A 166 5.93 4.79 -0.34
C HIS A 166 5.61 3.91 -1.55
N LEU A 167 6.44 3.93 -2.59
CA LEU A 167 6.18 3.19 -3.83
C LEU A 167 7.34 2.22 -4.18
N PRO A 168 7.62 1.21 -3.33
CA PRO A 168 8.77 0.32 -3.52
C PRO A 168 8.72 -0.45 -4.84
N MET A 169 7.53 -0.72 -5.40
CA MET A 169 7.38 -1.36 -6.70
C MET A 169 7.83 -0.47 -7.87
N ILE A 170 7.92 0.84 -7.67
CA ILE A 170 8.44 1.80 -8.66
C ILE A 170 9.93 2.07 -8.39
N GLU A 171 10.30 2.26 -7.13
CA GLU A 171 11.64 2.69 -6.73
C GLU A 171 12.66 1.53 -6.73
N ALA A 172 12.22 0.28 -6.46
CA ALA A 172 13.07 -0.91 -6.37
C ALA A 172 12.41 -2.17 -6.95
N PRO A 173 11.85 -2.15 -8.21
CA PRO A 173 11.03 -3.22 -8.76
C PRO A 173 11.70 -4.59 -8.73
N GLY A 174 12.98 -4.66 -9.10
CA GLY A 174 13.72 -5.92 -9.13
C GLY A 174 13.83 -6.58 -7.76
N ARG A 175 14.07 -5.80 -6.70
CA ARG A 175 14.15 -6.30 -5.33
C ARG A 175 12.79 -6.78 -4.83
N VAL A 176 11.75 -5.99 -5.04
CA VAL A 176 10.37 -6.28 -4.60
C VAL A 176 9.85 -7.57 -5.24
N VAL A 177 10.11 -7.76 -6.53
CA VAL A 177 9.75 -9.00 -7.26
C VAL A 177 10.54 -10.20 -6.75
N ALA A 178 11.86 -10.08 -6.56
CA ALA A 178 12.69 -11.17 -6.07
C ALA A 178 12.25 -11.66 -4.68
N ASP A 179 11.94 -10.74 -3.76
CA ASP A 179 11.46 -11.07 -2.41
C ASP A 179 10.09 -11.78 -2.46
N TYR A 180 9.18 -11.39 -3.36
CA TYR A 180 7.90 -12.05 -3.55
C TYR A 180 8.04 -13.46 -4.14
N LEU A 181 8.86 -13.63 -5.18
CA LEU A 181 9.10 -14.94 -5.78
C LEU A 181 9.71 -15.91 -4.77
N ALA A 182 10.63 -15.44 -3.93
CA ALA A 182 11.24 -16.25 -2.86
C ALA A 182 10.20 -16.69 -1.82
N LEU A 183 9.21 -15.85 -1.46
CA LEU A 183 8.09 -16.26 -0.62
C LEU A 183 7.28 -17.35 -1.31
N ARG A 184 6.84 -17.10 -2.55
CA ARG A 184 5.95 -18.00 -3.30
C ARG A 184 6.58 -19.38 -3.49
N ASP A 185 7.87 -19.43 -3.84
CA ASP A 185 8.58 -20.69 -4.07
C ASP A 185 8.77 -21.49 -2.77
N GLY A 186 8.70 -20.85 -1.61
CA GLY A 186 8.71 -21.50 -0.29
C GLY A 186 7.35 -22.01 0.21
N LEU A 187 6.27 -21.81 -0.57
CA LEU A 187 4.91 -22.26 -0.19
C LEU A 187 4.55 -23.67 -0.71
N HIS A 188 5.49 -24.38 -1.32
CA HIS A 188 5.31 -25.72 -1.90
C HIS A 188 5.77 -26.83 -0.97
#